data_ff8e5bd9ccbc00cb1d21b38c7a051173
#
_entry.id   ff8e5bd9ccbc00cb1d21b38c7a051173
#
_cell.length_a   1.000
_cell.length_b   1.000
_cell.length_c   1.000
_cell.angle_alpha   90.00
_cell.angle_beta   90.00
_cell.angle_gamma   90.00
#
_symmetry.space_group_name_H-M   'P 1'
#
loop_
_entity.id
_entity.type
_entity.pdbx_description
1 polymer ?
#
loop_
_entity_poly.entity_id
_entity_poly.type
_entity_poly.pdbx_seq_one_letter_code
_entity_poly.pdbx_strand_id
1 'polypeptide(L)'
;IKYEYININEYSRPGIRNNGIDGIVMHYTANNGGTARNHKNYFNNLKGTYASAQLFIDDIEALCIIPLNEVAYHANEISKYNADGSRYRPLYSKIGNANYSTIGVEMCLDKNGNITEKTFQNAVKAVKELIAIYPHITREKIWRHFDVTGKNCPAPWVAKPSEFERFKNAVFSNTSNNTQANTPQIQPKKVGETMLL
;
A
#
# COMPACT_ATOMS: atom_id res chain seq x y z
N ILE A 1 -6.15 2.82 7.73
CA ILE A 1 -6.97 2.44 6.55
C ILE A 1 -8.43 2.55 6.92
N LYS A 2 -9.21 3.17 6.06
CA LYS A 2 -10.68 3.17 6.11
C LYS A 2 -11.21 2.13 5.13
N TYR A 3 -12.11 1.27 5.58
CA TYR A 3 -12.70 0.20 4.78
C TYR A 3 -14.08 0.63 4.30
N GLU A 4 -14.18 1.03 3.04
CA GLU A 4 -15.41 1.50 2.41
C GLU A 4 -15.56 0.85 1.03
N TYR A 5 -16.19 -0.33 0.99
CA TYR A 5 -16.22 -1.15 -0.21
C TYR A 5 -17.19 -0.64 -1.28
N ILE A 6 -16.73 -0.70 -2.53
CA ILE A 6 -17.59 -0.51 -3.70
C ILE A 6 -18.53 -1.71 -3.89
N ASN A 7 -19.56 -1.53 -4.70
CA ASN A 7 -20.49 -2.61 -5.03
C ASN A 7 -19.77 -3.69 -5.85
N ILE A 8 -20.19 -4.94 -5.67
CA ILE A 8 -19.78 -6.03 -6.56
C ILE A 8 -20.22 -5.69 -7.97
N ASN A 9 -19.31 -5.78 -8.92
CA ASN A 9 -19.54 -5.56 -10.35
C ASN A 9 -18.48 -6.30 -11.17
N GLU A 10 -18.81 -6.58 -12.40
CA GLU A 10 -17.97 -7.37 -13.31
C GLU A 10 -16.59 -6.73 -13.55
N TYR A 11 -16.49 -5.40 -13.59
CA TYR A 11 -15.33 -4.70 -14.13
C TYR A 11 -14.26 -4.32 -13.09
N SER A 12 -14.67 -4.10 -11.84
CA SER A 12 -13.75 -3.64 -10.79
C SER A 12 -13.76 -4.50 -9.53
N ARG A 13 -14.91 -4.99 -9.09
CA ARG A 13 -15.03 -5.88 -7.93
C ARG A 13 -15.86 -7.12 -8.30
N PRO A 14 -15.23 -8.16 -8.85
CA PRO A 14 -15.96 -9.36 -9.29
C PRO A 14 -16.50 -10.22 -8.13
N GLY A 15 -16.08 -9.97 -6.89
CA GLY A 15 -16.49 -10.76 -5.74
C GLY A 15 -15.82 -12.14 -5.70
N ILE A 16 -14.69 -12.30 -6.36
CA ILE A 16 -13.91 -13.54 -6.40
C ILE A 16 -12.95 -13.54 -5.21
N ARG A 17 -12.91 -14.64 -4.46
CA ARG A 17 -11.94 -14.83 -3.40
C ARG A 17 -10.53 -15.01 -3.96
N ASN A 18 -9.55 -14.37 -3.35
CA ASN A 18 -8.14 -14.57 -3.72
C ASN A 18 -7.58 -15.90 -3.15
N ASN A 19 -6.35 -16.23 -3.52
CA ASN A 19 -5.67 -17.47 -3.12
C ASN A 19 -4.86 -17.35 -1.82
N GLY A 20 -5.04 -16.26 -1.08
CA GLY A 20 -4.15 -15.84 0.00
C GLY A 20 -3.15 -14.80 -0.50
N ILE A 21 -2.62 -14.00 0.41
CA ILE A 21 -1.79 -12.85 0.07
C ILE A 21 -0.32 -13.19 0.27
N ASP A 22 0.43 -13.16 -0.83
CA ASP A 22 1.89 -13.38 -0.85
C ASP A 22 2.69 -12.07 -0.74
N GLY A 23 2.10 -10.94 -1.14
CA GLY A 23 2.79 -9.67 -1.13
C GLY A 23 1.92 -8.47 -1.49
N ILE A 24 2.57 -7.34 -1.66
CA ILE A 24 1.94 -6.05 -1.97
C ILE A 24 2.54 -5.50 -3.27
N VAL A 25 1.69 -5.02 -4.15
CA VAL A 25 2.09 -4.35 -5.39
C VAL A 25 1.74 -2.87 -5.32
N MET A 26 2.77 -2.03 -5.44
CA MET A 26 2.63 -0.58 -5.41
C MET A 26 2.40 -0.03 -6.80
N HIS A 27 1.42 0.87 -6.91
CA HIS A 27 1.01 1.56 -8.12
C HIS A 27 0.93 3.07 -7.89
N TYR A 28 0.81 3.81 -8.97
CA TYR A 28 0.36 5.19 -8.96
C TYR A 28 -0.84 5.34 -9.90
N THR A 29 -1.72 6.28 -9.62
CA THR A 29 -2.99 6.38 -10.35
C THR A 29 -2.84 6.91 -11.78
N ALA A 30 -1.71 7.53 -12.13
CA ALA A 30 -1.48 8.22 -13.39
C ALA A 30 -2.57 9.26 -13.73
N ASN A 31 -3.25 9.78 -12.70
CA ASN A 31 -4.36 10.71 -12.80
C ASN A 31 -4.09 11.93 -11.91
N ASN A 32 -3.61 13.02 -12.52
CA ASN A 32 -3.23 14.22 -11.79
C ASN A 32 -4.43 14.85 -11.08
N GLY A 33 -4.31 15.03 -9.77
CA GLY A 33 -5.30 15.68 -8.92
C GLY A 33 -6.47 14.79 -8.49
N GLY A 34 -6.56 13.54 -8.94
CA GLY A 34 -7.60 12.61 -8.51
C GLY A 34 -7.39 12.15 -7.06
N THR A 35 -8.41 12.29 -6.22
CA THR A 35 -8.38 11.84 -4.82
C THR A 35 -8.71 10.35 -4.68
N ALA A 36 -8.45 9.77 -3.51
CA ALA A 36 -8.86 8.42 -3.20
C ALA A 36 -10.39 8.23 -3.37
N ARG A 37 -11.18 9.20 -2.95
CA ARG A 37 -12.65 9.17 -3.11
C ARG A 37 -13.09 9.31 -4.55
N ASN A 38 -12.40 10.11 -5.36
CA ASN A 38 -12.67 10.17 -6.80
C ASN A 38 -12.46 8.79 -7.45
N HIS A 39 -11.40 8.08 -7.09
CA HIS A 39 -11.11 6.75 -7.61
C HIS A 39 -12.12 5.72 -7.10
N LYS A 40 -12.50 5.76 -5.83
CA LYS A 40 -13.58 4.90 -5.31
C LYS A 40 -14.85 5.06 -6.14
N ASN A 41 -15.29 6.29 -6.39
CA ASN A 41 -16.47 6.57 -7.20
C ASN A 41 -16.32 6.09 -8.64
N TYR A 42 -15.16 6.31 -9.24
CA TYR A 42 -14.85 5.85 -10.60
C TYR A 42 -14.95 4.33 -10.70
N PHE A 43 -14.31 3.59 -9.82
CA PHE A 43 -14.31 2.12 -9.86
C PHE A 43 -15.68 1.52 -9.49
N ASN A 44 -16.44 2.20 -8.63
CA ASN A 44 -17.81 1.76 -8.34
C ASN A 44 -18.75 1.84 -9.57
N ASN A 45 -18.42 2.69 -10.53
CA ASN A 45 -19.22 2.93 -11.75
C ASN A 45 -18.52 2.47 -13.03
N LEU A 46 -17.39 1.81 -12.95
CA LEU A 46 -16.60 1.39 -14.11
C LEU A 46 -17.36 0.39 -14.97
N LYS A 47 -17.34 0.63 -16.28
CA LYS A 47 -17.92 -0.25 -17.32
C LYS A 47 -17.01 -0.32 -18.53
N GLY A 48 -16.98 -1.49 -19.18
CA GLY A 48 -16.33 -1.69 -20.47
C GLY A 48 -14.83 -1.96 -20.42
N THR A 49 -14.20 -1.93 -19.26
CA THR A 49 -12.80 -2.29 -19.05
C THR A 49 -12.60 -2.89 -17.66
N TYR A 50 -11.62 -3.77 -17.52
CA TYR A 50 -11.31 -4.43 -16.26
C TYR A 50 -10.13 -3.73 -15.59
N ALA A 51 -10.37 -3.09 -14.49
CA ALA A 51 -9.33 -2.43 -13.69
C ALA A 51 -9.82 -2.17 -12.27
N SER A 52 -8.95 -2.34 -11.30
CA SER A 52 -9.18 -1.94 -9.91
C SER A 52 -7.93 -2.13 -9.06
N ALA A 53 -8.00 -1.74 -7.80
CA ALA A 53 -7.04 -2.08 -6.75
C ALA A 53 -7.75 -2.08 -5.41
N GLN A 54 -7.18 -2.72 -4.40
CA GLN A 54 -7.78 -2.75 -3.08
C GLN A 54 -7.69 -1.39 -2.37
N LEU A 55 -6.53 -0.72 -2.40
CA LEU A 55 -6.30 0.54 -1.70
C LEU A 55 -6.03 1.70 -2.65
N PHE A 56 -6.59 2.85 -2.29
CA PHE A 56 -6.29 4.17 -2.89
C PHE A 56 -5.90 5.13 -1.78
N ILE A 57 -4.75 5.76 -1.92
CA ILE A 57 -4.13 6.58 -0.87
C ILE A 57 -3.80 7.96 -1.43
N ASP A 58 -4.28 8.99 -0.77
CA ASP A 58 -3.95 10.37 -1.05
C ASP A 58 -3.31 11.07 0.16
N ASP A 59 -3.20 12.37 0.13
CA ASP A 59 -2.61 13.19 1.19
C ASP A 59 -3.51 13.31 2.44
N ILE A 60 -4.76 12.86 2.37
CA ILE A 60 -5.74 12.93 3.44
C ILE A 60 -5.99 11.55 4.06
N GLU A 61 -6.12 10.50 3.24
CA GLU A 61 -6.64 9.22 3.68
C GLU A 61 -6.14 8.03 2.85
N ALA A 62 -6.28 6.85 3.43
CA ALA A 62 -6.13 5.57 2.75
C ALA A 62 -7.47 4.84 2.76
N LEU A 63 -8.06 4.63 1.58
CA LEU A 63 -9.32 3.93 1.39
C LEU A 63 -9.08 2.52 0.87
N CYS A 64 -9.60 1.52 1.58
CA CYS A 64 -9.73 0.16 1.07
C CYS A 64 -11.12 -0.01 0.48
N ILE A 65 -11.19 -0.07 -0.85
CA ILE A 65 -12.44 -0.09 -1.60
C ILE A 65 -12.87 -1.49 -2.05
N ILE A 66 -11.98 -2.47 -1.95
CA ILE A 66 -12.25 -3.89 -2.21
C ILE A 66 -11.71 -4.68 -1.02
N PRO A 67 -12.48 -5.65 -0.48
CA PRO A 67 -12.00 -6.47 0.63
C PRO A 67 -10.64 -7.12 0.34
N LEU A 68 -9.77 -7.20 1.35
CA LEU A 68 -8.42 -7.74 1.20
C LEU A 68 -8.38 -9.22 0.80
N ASN A 69 -9.46 -9.95 1.03
CA ASN A 69 -9.61 -11.36 0.64
C ASN A 69 -10.26 -11.56 -0.74
N GLU A 70 -10.52 -10.47 -1.46
CA GLU A 70 -11.06 -10.51 -2.82
C GLU A 70 -10.04 -10.08 -3.87
N VAL A 71 -10.24 -10.57 -5.09
CA VAL A 71 -9.46 -10.21 -6.28
C VAL A 71 -9.74 -8.76 -6.68
N ALA A 72 -8.68 -8.04 -7.04
CA ALA A 72 -8.73 -6.79 -7.79
C ALA A 72 -7.92 -6.93 -9.08
N TYR A 73 -8.27 -6.19 -10.10
CA TYR A 73 -7.62 -6.24 -11.42
C TYR A 73 -6.54 -5.18 -11.52
N HIS A 74 -5.32 -5.45 -11.04
CA HIS A 74 -4.27 -4.42 -10.95
C HIS A 74 -2.92 -4.77 -11.56
N ALA A 75 -2.55 -6.04 -11.73
CA ALA A 75 -1.20 -6.42 -12.12
C ALA A 75 -1.13 -7.76 -12.89
N ASN A 76 -1.96 -7.94 -13.91
CA ASN A 76 -1.91 -9.15 -14.75
C ASN A 76 -2.01 -8.88 -16.26
N GLU A 77 -1.87 -7.65 -16.69
CA GLU A 77 -1.83 -7.32 -18.12
C GLU A 77 -0.51 -7.76 -18.78
N ILE A 78 -0.52 -7.85 -20.11
CA ILE A 78 0.68 -8.05 -20.90
C ILE A 78 1.26 -6.69 -21.26
N SER A 79 2.35 -6.30 -20.61
CA SER A 79 3.05 -5.02 -20.87
C SER A 79 4.17 -5.18 -21.88
N LYS A 80 4.86 -6.33 -21.90
CA LYS A 80 5.93 -6.64 -22.83
C LYS A 80 6.20 -8.14 -22.94
N TYR A 81 7.01 -8.51 -23.93
CA TYR A 81 7.44 -9.88 -24.18
C TYR A 81 8.95 -10.01 -23.98
N ASN A 82 9.38 -11.21 -23.61
CA ASN A 82 10.78 -11.61 -23.62
C ASN A 82 11.29 -11.79 -25.06
N ALA A 83 12.62 -11.90 -25.25
CA ALA A 83 13.23 -12.12 -26.55
C ALA A 83 12.77 -13.42 -27.24
N ASP A 84 12.38 -14.44 -26.47
CA ASP A 84 11.84 -15.72 -26.97
C ASP A 84 10.36 -15.68 -27.34
N GLY A 85 9.71 -14.52 -27.23
CA GLY A 85 8.29 -14.31 -27.51
C GLY A 85 7.35 -14.67 -26.35
N SER A 86 7.86 -15.17 -25.22
CA SER A 86 7.06 -15.42 -24.04
C SER A 86 6.68 -14.11 -23.34
N ARG A 87 5.57 -14.15 -22.61
CA ARG A 87 5.10 -13.02 -21.80
C ARG A 87 6.10 -12.71 -20.69
N TYR A 88 6.46 -11.41 -20.53
CA TYR A 88 7.29 -10.94 -19.41
C TYR A 88 6.48 -10.94 -18.13
N ARG A 89 6.80 -11.81 -17.19
CA ARG A 89 6.19 -11.95 -15.86
C ARG A 89 7.15 -12.66 -14.90
N PRO A 90 8.23 -11.95 -14.48
CA PRO A 90 9.35 -12.59 -13.76
C PRO A 90 9.00 -13.19 -12.41
N LEU A 91 7.89 -12.75 -11.78
CA LEU A 91 7.44 -13.27 -10.49
C LEU A 91 6.41 -14.40 -10.60
N TYR A 92 5.96 -14.73 -11.80
CA TYR A 92 4.85 -15.67 -11.99
C TYR A 92 5.10 -17.05 -11.38
N SER A 93 6.34 -17.55 -11.44
CA SER A 93 6.70 -18.85 -10.81
C SER A 93 6.56 -18.83 -9.29
N LYS A 94 6.62 -17.65 -8.66
CA LYS A 94 6.53 -17.48 -7.21
C LYS A 94 5.12 -17.18 -6.73
N ILE A 95 4.42 -16.30 -7.44
CA ILE A 95 3.13 -15.74 -6.98
C ILE A 95 1.96 -16.02 -7.91
N GLY A 96 2.20 -16.62 -9.08
CA GLY A 96 1.16 -16.83 -10.08
C GLY A 96 0.58 -15.52 -10.61
N ASN A 97 -0.73 -15.48 -10.84
CA ASN A 97 -1.44 -14.26 -11.20
C ASN A 97 -1.50 -13.31 -9.98
N ALA A 98 -0.81 -12.18 -10.08
CA ALA A 98 -0.70 -11.21 -8.99
C ALA A 98 -2.06 -10.66 -8.52
N ASN A 99 -3.08 -10.62 -9.38
CA ASN A 99 -4.44 -10.22 -8.98
C ASN A 99 -5.05 -11.15 -7.94
N TYR A 100 -4.63 -12.43 -7.91
CA TYR A 100 -5.14 -13.46 -7.00
C TYR A 100 -4.28 -13.66 -5.75
N SER A 101 -3.09 -13.09 -5.71
CA SER A 101 -2.08 -13.38 -4.67
C SER A 101 -1.48 -12.14 -4.02
N THR A 102 -1.87 -10.93 -4.43
CA THR A 102 -1.32 -9.70 -3.88
C THR A 102 -2.40 -8.66 -3.60
N ILE A 103 -2.05 -7.69 -2.78
CA ILE A 103 -2.85 -6.49 -2.56
C ILE A 103 -2.28 -5.37 -3.43
N GLY A 104 -3.13 -4.77 -4.27
CA GLY A 104 -2.79 -3.58 -5.05
C GLY A 104 -3.00 -2.31 -4.23
N VAL A 105 -1.97 -1.47 -4.16
CA VAL A 105 -1.97 -0.19 -3.45
C VAL A 105 -1.65 0.93 -4.43
N GLU A 106 -2.61 1.80 -4.64
CA GLU A 106 -2.53 2.94 -5.56
C GLU A 106 -2.24 4.23 -4.81
N MET A 107 -1.18 4.93 -5.20
CA MET A 107 -0.86 6.26 -4.70
C MET A 107 -1.42 7.31 -5.66
N CYS A 108 -2.26 8.21 -5.12
CA CYS A 108 -2.82 9.33 -5.84
C CYS A 108 -1.76 10.41 -6.08
N LEU A 109 -1.98 11.20 -7.11
CA LEU A 109 -1.10 12.29 -7.52
C LEU A 109 -1.72 13.65 -7.20
N ASP A 110 -0.87 14.64 -6.91
CA ASP A 110 -1.29 16.03 -6.89
C ASP A 110 -1.59 16.55 -8.31
N LYS A 111 -1.99 17.79 -8.42
CA LYS A 111 -2.32 18.44 -9.71
C LYS A 111 -1.14 18.48 -10.68
N ASN A 112 0.08 18.43 -10.16
CA ASN A 112 1.33 18.47 -10.93
C ASN A 112 1.86 17.07 -11.28
N GLY A 113 1.16 16.02 -10.89
CA GLY A 113 1.55 14.64 -11.17
C GLY A 113 2.59 14.07 -10.20
N ASN A 114 2.71 14.66 -9.01
CA ASN A 114 3.65 14.19 -7.98
C ASN A 114 2.94 13.35 -6.93
N ILE A 115 3.65 12.32 -6.43
CA ILE A 115 3.32 11.68 -5.16
C ILE A 115 3.85 12.61 -4.06
N THR A 116 2.95 13.31 -3.36
CA THR A 116 3.36 14.22 -2.29
C THR A 116 3.98 13.46 -1.12
N GLU A 117 4.76 14.16 -0.30
CA GLU A 117 5.31 13.53 0.92
C GLU A 117 4.21 13.04 1.87
N LYS A 118 3.08 13.75 1.95
CA LYS A 118 1.93 13.31 2.74
C LYS A 118 1.33 12.01 2.21
N THR A 119 1.12 11.89 0.91
CA THR A 119 0.65 10.64 0.28
C THR A 119 1.65 9.52 0.51
N PHE A 120 2.95 9.80 0.36
CA PHE A 120 4.01 8.83 0.66
C PHE A 120 3.95 8.34 2.10
N GLN A 121 3.84 9.24 3.08
CA GLN A 121 3.76 8.87 4.49
C GLN A 121 2.46 8.13 4.83
N ASN A 122 1.34 8.50 4.22
CA ASN A 122 0.09 7.76 4.37
C ASN A 122 0.19 6.34 3.76
N ALA A 123 0.89 6.19 2.64
CA ALA A 123 1.17 4.87 2.06
C ALA A 123 2.07 4.02 2.96
N VAL A 124 3.09 4.61 3.58
CA VAL A 124 3.93 3.92 4.58
C VAL A 124 3.07 3.40 5.74
N LYS A 125 2.21 4.25 6.31
CA LYS A 125 1.30 3.84 7.39
C LYS A 125 0.36 2.72 6.97
N ALA A 126 -0.26 2.84 5.81
CA ALA A 126 -1.19 1.84 5.29
C ALA A 126 -0.51 0.49 5.06
N VAL A 127 0.69 0.48 4.48
CA VAL A 127 1.44 -0.77 4.25
C VAL A 127 1.92 -1.37 5.57
N LYS A 128 2.29 -0.57 6.57
CA LYS A 128 2.56 -1.09 7.93
C LYS A 128 1.32 -1.78 8.53
N GLU A 129 0.12 -1.24 8.35
CA GLU A 129 -1.12 -1.88 8.79
C GLU A 129 -1.36 -3.20 8.05
N LEU A 130 -1.11 -3.26 6.74
CA LEU A 130 -1.22 -4.49 5.97
C LEU A 130 -0.24 -5.56 6.44
N ILE A 131 1.00 -5.19 6.76
CA ILE A 131 2.01 -6.12 7.30
C ILE A 131 1.61 -6.62 8.70
N ALA A 132 0.94 -5.79 9.51
CA ALA A 132 0.40 -6.26 10.79
C ALA A 132 -0.67 -7.34 10.61
N ILE A 133 -1.48 -7.26 9.54
CA ILE A 133 -2.46 -8.29 9.17
C ILE A 133 -1.78 -9.52 8.55
N TYR A 134 -0.76 -9.29 7.70
CA TYR A 134 -0.02 -10.31 6.96
C TYR A 134 1.47 -10.29 7.35
N PRO A 135 1.83 -10.78 8.55
CA PRO A 135 3.20 -10.61 9.09
C PRO A 135 4.27 -11.41 8.33
N HIS A 136 3.88 -12.31 7.45
CA HIS A 136 4.78 -13.03 6.55
C HIS A 136 5.26 -12.19 5.35
N ILE A 137 4.69 -11.01 5.11
CA ILE A 137 5.14 -10.10 4.06
C ILE A 137 6.42 -9.41 4.52
N THR A 138 7.53 -9.83 3.94
CA THR A 138 8.85 -9.23 4.16
C THR A 138 9.12 -8.11 3.17
N ARG A 139 10.25 -7.41 3.34
CA ARG A 139 10.70 -6.35 2.43
C ARG A 139 10.73 -6.79 0.96
N GLU A 140 11.15 -8.03 0.70
CA GLU A 140 11.29 -8.61 -0.64
C GLU A 140 9.95 -8.96 -1.29
N LYS A 141 8.86 -8.89 -0.54
CA LYS A 141 7.48 -9.16 -1.01
C LYS A 141 6.66 -7.89 -1.23
N ILE A 142 7.32 -6.74 -1.28
CA ILE A 142 6.76 -5.48 -1.74
C ILE A 142 7.37 -5.17 -3.09
N TRP A 143 6.53 -5.08 -4.11
CA TRP A 143 6.92 -4.89 -5.51
C TRP A 143 6.29 -3.63 -6.09
N ARG A 144 6.92 -3.09 -7.12
CA ARG A 144 6.25 -2.15 -8.03
C ARG A 144 5.49 -2.95 -9.09
N HIS A 145 4.46 -2.38 -9.68
CA HIS A 145 3.82 -2.98 -10.87
C HIS A 145 4.88 -3.28 -11.95
N PHE A 146 5.86 -2.41 -12.11
CA PHE A 146 7.02 -2.61 -12.98
C PHE A 146 7.74 -3.96 -12.73
N ASP A 147 7.88 -4.38 -11.50
CA ASP A 147 8.56 -5.62 -11.14
C ASP A 147 7.72 -6.86 -11.49
N VAL A 148 6.40 -6.70 -11.63
CA VAL A 148 5.46 -7.81 -11.90
C VAL A 148 5.26 -8.01 -13.40
N THR A 149 5.02 -6.94 -14.16
CA THR A 149 4.66 -7.02 -15.59
C THR A 149 5.57 -6.23 -16.52
N GLY A 150 6.45 -5.39 -15.98
CA GLY A 150 7.29 -4.48 -16.77
C GLY A 150 6.60 -3.15 -17.13
N LYS A 151 5.36 -2.93 -16.70
CA LYS A 151 4.68 -1.66 -16.89
C LYS A 151 5.40 -0.52 -16.18
N ASN A 152 5.46 0.66 -16.79
CA ASN A 152 6.04 1.87 -16.17
C ASN A 152 5.15 2.39 -15.04
N CYS A 153 5.10 1.67 -13.94
CA CYS A 153 4.24 1.97 -12.78
C CYS A 153 4.88 1.47 -11.48
N PRO A 154 4.96 2.28 -10.44
CA PRO A 154 4.73 3.74 -10.42
C PRO A 154 5.81 4.46 -11.24
N ALA A 155 5.43 5.27 -12.22
CA ALA A 155 6.40 5.93 -13.08
C ALA A 155 7.45 6.76 -12.30
N PRO A 156 7.09 7.52 -11.25
CA PRO A 156 8.09 8.23 -10.44
C PRO A 156 9.12 7.31 -9.77
N TRP A 157 8.73 6.10 -9.39
CA TRP A 157 9.63 5.14 -8.74
C TRP A 157 10.39 4.25 -9.72
N VAL A 158 9.93 4.15 -10.96
CA VAL A 158 10.67 3.52 -12.04
C VAL A 158 11.79 4.47 -12.51
N ALA A 159 11.47 5.76 -12.68
CA ALA A 159 12.45 6.79 -13.03
C ALA A 159 13.50 7.02 -11.94
N LYS A 160 13.10 6.94 -10.66
CA LYS A 160 13.97 7.12 -9.50
C LYS A 160 13.81 5.96 -8.52
N PRO A 161 14.50 4.83 -8.76
CA PRO A 161 14.39 3.62 -7.91
C PRO A 161 14.73 3.86 -6.43
N SER A 162 15.55 4.87 -6.13
CA SER A 162 15.88 5.25 -4.74
C SER A 162 14.66 5.68 -3.93
N GLU A 163 13.61 6.21 -4.56
CA GLU A 163 12.35 6.55 -3.88
C GLU A 163 11.59 5.29 -3.45
N PHE A 164 11.59 4.24 -4.25
CA PHE A 164 11.03 2.96 -3.84
C PHE A 164 11.83 2.31 -2.70
N GLU A 165 13.16 2.40 -2.75
CA GLU A 165 14.00 1.94 -1.64
C GLU A 165 13.73 2.74 -0.35
N ARG A 166 13.58 4.06 -0.47
CA ARG A 166 13.18 4.93 0.66
C ARG A 166 11.84 4.50 1.25
N PHE A 167 10.87 4.17 0.41
CA PHE A 167 9.56 3.67 0.83
C PHE A 167 9.68 2.36 1.62
N LYS A 168 10.39 1.38 1.09
CA LYS A 168 10.59 0.08 1.78
C LYS A 168 11.37 0.26 3.10
N ASN A 169 12.36 1.13 3.11
CA ASN A 169 13.09 1.47 4.34
C ASN A 169 12.16 2.06 5.40
N ALA A 170 11.29 2.98 5.02
CA ALA A 170 10.33 3.60 5.93
C ALA A 170 9.31 2.58 6.48
N VAL A 171 8.82 1.67 5.63
CA VAL A 171 7.88 0.60 6.03
C VAL A 171 8.50 -0.35 7.05
N PHE A 172 9.75 -0.74 6.86
CA PHE A 172 10.45 -1.71 7.70
C PHE A 172 11.38 -1.08 8.74
N SER A 173 11.37 0.26 8.88
CA SER A 173 12.07 0.91 9.98
C SER A 173 11.36 0.61 11.30
N ASN A 174 12.12 0.12 12.28
CA ASN A 174 11.69 0.11 13.68
C ASN A 174 11.72 1.57 14.18
N THR A 175 10.63 2.32 13.99
CA THR A 175 10.37 3.48 14.82
C THR A 175 10.02 2.95 16.19
N SER A 176 11.04 2.82 17.06
CA SER A 176 10.84 2.85 18.48
C SER A 176 10.20 4.21 18.76
N ASN A 177 8.88 4.25 18.90
CA ASN A 177 8.22 5.35 19.56
C ASN A 177 8.72 5.33 21.00
N ASN A 178 9.80 6.04 21.26
CA ASN A 178 10.13 6.54 22.58
C ASN A 178 9.05 7.57 22.93
N THR A 179 7.87 7.12 23.22
CA THR A 179 6.99 7.78 24.17
C THR A 179 7.66 7.52 25.52
N GLN A 180 8.66 8.34 25.86
CA GLN A 180 8.97 8.56 27.26
C GLN A 180 7.68 9.10 27.87
N ALA A 181 6.93 8.20 28.50
CA ALA A 181 6.00 8.58 29.52
C ALA A 181 6.85 9.30 30.58
N ASN A 182 6.73 10.62 30.65
CA ASN A 182 7.15 11.40 31.80
C ASN A 182 6.30 10.91 32.97
N THR A 183 6.79 9.91 33.66
CA THR A 183 6.34 9.57 34.99
C THR A 183 6.91 10.65 35.90
N PRO A 184 6.07 11.45 36.60
CA PRO A 184 6.60 12.38 37.58
C PRO A 184 7.31 11.57 38.66
N GLN A 185 8.61 11.79 38.82
CA GLN A 185 9.35 11.27 39.97
C GLN A 185 8.83 12.01 41.20
N ILE A 186 8.05 11.31 42.02
CA ILE A 186 7.72 11.76 43.35
C ILE A 186 8.98 11.54 44.18
N GLN A 187 9.66 12.65 44.52
CA GLN A 187 10.73 12.60 45.47
C GLN A 187 10.14 12.31 46.85
N PRO A 188 10.72 11.38 47.65
CA PRO A 188 10.27 11.17 49.01
C PRO A 188 10.58 12.38 49.86
N LYS A 189 9.55 12.97 50.46
CA LYS A 189 9.72 13.99 51.50
C LYS A 189 10.48 13.40 52.69
N LYS A 190 11.58 14.00 53.06
CA LYS A 190 12.26 13.72 54.35
C LYS A 190 11.27 14.05 55.47
N VAL A 191 10.97 13.05 56.25
CA VAL A 191 10.29 13.21 57.52
C VAL A 191 11.34 13.71 58.54
N GLY A 192 11.13 14.91 59.07
CA GLY A 192 11.99 15.47 60.08
C GLY A 192 11.98 14.68 61.37
N GLU A 193 13.13 14.38 61.88
CA GLU A 193 13.29 13.87 63.24
C GLU A 193 12.83 14.93 64.23
N THR A 194 11.84 14.55 65.04
CA THR A 194 11.51 15.30 66.25
C THR A 194 12.21 14.61 67.40
N MET A 195 13.24 15.22 67.92
CA MET A 195 13.84 14.81 69.18
C MET A 195 12.83 15.08 70.29
N LEU A 196 12.54 14.07 71.08
CA LEU A 196 11.89 14.18 72.38
C LEU A 196 12.96 14.25 73.44
N LEU A 197 12.87 15.28 74.29
CA LEU A 197 13.43 15.30 75.61
C LEU A 197 12.68 14.43 76.59
#